data_51ebbe93de7bd33175a371d8a0ba8c08
#
_entry.id   51ebbe93de7bd33175a371d8a0ba8c08
#
_cell.length_a   1.000
_cell.length_b   1.000
_cell.length_c   1.000
_cell.angle_alpha   90.00
_cell.angle_beta   90.00
_cell.angle_gamma   90.00
#
_symmetry.space_group_name_H-M   'P 1'
#
loop_
_entity.id
_entity.type
_entity.pdbx_description
1 polymer ?
#
loop_
_entity_poly.entity_id
_entity_poly.type
_entity_poly.pdbx_seq_one_letter_code
_entity_poly.pdbx_strand_id
1 'polypeptide(L)'
;MSDKLKNLLHNFFRLQFWTILFLETIIVGGILIYVDFFYDDSLIPGMFITLNFPFFGIIMLLGGIYSLIRLFIRIDLASIIINAFLWAYVSIACVLHLMDPVNKYGAEFAWILLVLSLALCVRIITNAYYLDLSKEKKNSKELLDEGME
;
A
#
# COMPACT_ATOMS: atom_id res chain seq x y z
N MET A 1 19.42 -26.90 -6.43
CA MET A 1 18.03 -26.58 -5.99
C MET A 1 17.16 -26.55 -7.22
N SER A 2 16.12 -27.37 -7.28
CA SER A 2 15.28 -27.52 -8.49
C SER A 2 14.64 -26.18 -8.86
N ASP A 3 14.60 -25.85 -10.16
CA ASP A 3 14.01 -24.58 -10.66
C ASP A 3 12.53 -24.43 -10.27
N LYS A 4 11.82 -25.55 -10.09
CA LYS A 4 10.45 -25.57 -9.51
C LYS A 4 10.40 -25.00 -8.08
N LEU A 5 11.40 -25.31 -7.23
CA LEU A 5 11.44 -24.82 -5.86
C LEU A 5 11.75 -23.32 -5.80
N LYS A 6 12.64 -22.83 -6.68
CA LYS A 6 12.93 -21.39 -6.80
C LYS A 6 11.70 -20.60 -7.23
N ASN A 7 10.93 -21.12 -8.21
CA ASN A 7 9.72 -20.47 -8.68
C ASN A 7 8.60 -20.48 -7.61
N LEU A 8 8.46 -21.55 -6.84
CA LEU A 8 7.52 -21.65 -5.73
C LEU A 8 7.85 -20.64 -4.62
N LEU A 9 9.12 -20.57 -4.21
CA LEU A 9 9.59 -19.60 -3.23
C LEU A 9 9.39 -18.16 -3.70
N HIS A 10 9.73 -17.85 -4.94
CA HIS A 10 9.55 -16.52 -5.51
C HIS A 10 8.08 -16.09 -5.52
N ASN A 11 7.18 -16.98 -5.94
CA ASN A 11 5.73 -16.72 -5.92
C ASN A 11 5.19 -16.54 -4.50
N PHE A 12 5.66 -17.34 -3.55
CA PHE A 12 5.27 -17.23 -2.15
C PHE A 12 5.66 -15.88 -1.55
N PHE A 13 6.91 -15.45 -1.71
CA PHE A 13 7.37 -14.16 -1.21
C PHE A 13 6.64 -12.97 -1.87
N ARG A 14 6.30 -13.09 -3.14
CA ARG A 14 5.54 -12.07 -3.86
C ARG A 14 4.10 -11.96 -3.36
N LEU A 15 3.41 -13.09 -3.14
CA LEU A 15 2.07 -13.10 -2.57
C LEU A 15 2.06 -12.56 -1.13
N GLN A 16 3.05 -12.94 -0.33
CA GLN A 16 3.19 -12.49 1.04
C GLN A 16 3.32 -10.97 1.13
N PHE A 17 4.12 -10.35 0.26
CA PHE A 17 4.25 -8.90 0.24
C PHE A 17 2.91 -8.19 0.02
N TRP A 18 2.15 -8.59 -1.00
CA TRP A 18 0.87 -7.97 -1.31
C TRP A 18 -0.17 -8.22 -0.22
N THR A 19 -0.18 -9.41 0.36
CA THR A 19 -1.05 -9.73 1.49
C THR A 19 -0.79 -8.81 2.69
N ILE A 20 0.48 -8.65 3.05
CA ILE A 20 0.88 -7.78 4.18
C ILE A 20 0.49 -6.34 3.88
N LEU A 21 0.79 -5.81 2.69
CA LEU A 21 0.46 -4.44 2.30
C LEU A 21 -1.04 -4.17 2.40
N PHE A 22 -1.89 -5.09 1.90
CA PHE A 22 -3.33 -4.91 1.92
C PHE A 22 -3.89 -5.01 3.35
N LEU A 23 -3.33 -5.90 4.18
CA LEU A 23 -3.67 -5.97 5.60
C LEU A 23 -3.26 -4.70 6.35
N GLU A 24 -2.06 -4.17 6.11
CA GLU A 24 -1.61 -2.89 6.68
C GLU A 24 -2.57 -1.76 6.30
N THR A 25 -3.02 -1.69 5.05
CA THR A 25 -3.99 -0.69 4.58
C THR A 25 -5.33 -0.83 5.31
N ILE A 26 -5.82 -2.06 5.51
CA ILE A 26 -7.06 -2.34 6.26
C ILE A 26 -6.91 -1.93 7.73
N ILE A 27 -5.81 -2.32 8.36
CA ILE A 27 -5.55 -2.03 9.77
C ILE A 27 -5.46 -0.53 10.00
N VAL A 28 -4.71 0.19 9.16
CA VAL A 28 -4.58 1.65 9.28
C VAL A 28 -5.93 2.33 9.06
N GLY A 29 -6.71 1.92 8.05
CA GLY A 29 -8.07 2.41 7.83
C GLY A 29 -8.97 2.18 9.04
N GLY A 30 -8.92 0.99 9.64
CA GLY A 30 -9.67 0.65 10.86
C GLY A 30 -9.25 1.49 12.08
N ILE A 31 -7.95 1.70 12.27
CA ILE A 31 -7.43 2.57 13.35
C ILE A 31 -7.90 4.00 13.16
N LEU A 32 -7.86 4.53 11.94
CA LEU A 32 -8.35 5.88 11.64
C LEU A 32 -9.82 6.04 12.02
N ILE A 33 -10.69 5.11 11.63
CA ILE A 33 -12.10 5.11 11.99
C ILE A 33 -12.29 4.99 13.51
N TYR A 34 -11.54 4.06 14.14
CA TYR A 34 -11.63 3.85 15.60
C TYR A 34 -11.27 5.11 16.38
N VAL A 35 -10.20 5.80 15.99
CA VAL A 35 -9.75 7.02 16.66
C VAL A 35 -10.80 8.12 16.55
N ASP A 36 -11.44 8.30 15.41
CA ASP A 36 -12.51 9.28 15.22
C ASP A 36 -13.73 9.01 16.13
N PHE A 37 -14.13 7.75 16.28
CA PHE A 37 -15.31 7.39 17.06
C PHE A 37 -15.10 7.39 18.58
N PHE A 38 -13.89 7.17 19.06
CA PHE A 38 -13.63 6.90 20.47
C PHE A 38 -12.76 7.93 21.18
N TYR A 39 -12.15 8.87 20.43
CA TYR A 39 -11.31 9.91 21.04
C TYR A 39 -11.93 11.29 20.84
N ASP A 40 -11.88 12.12 21.91
CA ASP A 40 -12.26 13.53 21.84
C ASP A 40 -11.32 14.30 20.89
N ASP A 41 -11.89 15.21 20.10
CA ASP A 41 -11.15 16.03 19.12
C ASP A 41 -9.93 16.76 19.73
N SER A 42 -9.98 17.06 21.03
CA SER A 42 -8.88 17.72 21.75
C SER A 42 -7.65 16.82 21.98
N LEU A 43 -7.82 15.49 21.87
CA LEU A 43 -6.76 14.49 22.07
C LEU A 43 -6.21 13.94 20.75
N ILE A 44 -6.88 14.25 19.66
CA ILE A 44 -6.48 13.76 18.33
C ILE A 44 -5.29 14.59 17.82
N PRO A 45 -4.15 13.97 17.50
CA PRO A 45 -3.05 14.70 16.86
C PRO A 45 -3.52 15.39 15.60
N GLY A 46 -3.14 16.66 15.40
CA GLY A 46 -3.58 17.49 14.27
C GLY A 46 -3.30 16.88 12.88
N MET A 47 -2.35 15.95 12.80
CA MET A 47 -2.11 15.16 11.59
C MET A 47 -3.34 14.37 11.13
N PHE A 48 -4.11 13.83 12.04
CA PHE A 48 -5.32 13.10 11.72
C PHE A 48 -6.40 14.02 11.18
N ILE A 49 -6.51 15.24 11.69
CA ILE A 49 -7.42 16.27 11.15
C ILE A 49 -7.08 16.57 9.69
N THR A 50 -5.79 16.62 9.33
CA THR A 50 -5.33 16.82 7.95
C THR A 50 -5.70 15.65 7.02
N LEU A 51 -5.86 14.44 7.56
CA LEU A 51 -6.28 13.25 6.82
C LEU A 51 -7.79 13.19 6.53
N ASN A 52 -8.57 14.20 6.99
CA ASN A 52 -10.01 14.27 6.78
C ASN A 52 -10.76 13.01 7.27
N PHE A 53 -10.70 12.77 8.55
CA PHE A 53 -11.45 11.72 9.25
C PHE A 53 -12.95 11.87 9.12
N PRO A 54 -13.71 10.83 9.20
CA PRO A 54 -13.42 9.39 9.12
C PRO A 54 -13.40 8.90 7.66
N PHE A 55 -13.72 9.82 6.72
CA PHE A 55 -13.93 9.51 5.31
C PHE A 55 -12.72 8.78 4.69
N PHE A 56 -11.51 9.29 4.97
CA PHE A 56 -10.29 8.67 4.46
C PHE A 56 -10.04 7.27 5.06
N GLY A 57 -10.35 7.08 6.35
CA GLY A 57 -10.29 5.78 7.00
C GLY A 57 -11.19 4.74 6.33
N ILE A 58 -12.41 5.14 5.97
CA ILE A 58 -13.35 4.29 5.22
C ILE A 58 -12.81 3.93 3.84
N ILE A 59 -12.24 4.90 3.12
CA ILE A 59 -11.63 4.65 1.79
C ILE A 59 -10.46 3.68 1.90
N MET A 60 -9.57 3.85 2.90
CA MET A 60 -8.46 2.93 3.14
C MET A 60 -8.96 1.51 3.46
N LEU A 61 -9.94 1.41 4.35
CA LEU A 61 -10.53 0.12 4.73
C LEU A 61 -11.11 -0.60 3.50
N LEU A 62 -11.97 0.08 2.74
CA LEU A 62 -12.61 -0.49 1.55
C LEU A 62 -11.59 -0.80 0.44
N GLY A 63 -10.62 0.08 0.21
CA GLY A 63 -9.55 -0.12 -0.77
C GLY A 63 -8.66 -1.31 -0.42
N GLY A 64 -8.33 -1.47 0.86
CA GLY A 64 -7.57 -2.62 1.35
C GLY A 64 -8.36 -3.93 1.23
N ILE A 65 -9.64 -3.95 1.62
CA ILE A 65 -10.51 -5.14 1.49
C ILE A 65 -10.68 -5.51 0.01
N TYR A 66 -10.97 -4.56 -0.85
CA TYR A 66 -11.07 -4.79 -2.30
C TYR A 66 -9.79 -5.44 -2.84
N SER A 67 -8.64 -4.87 -2.51
CA SER A 67 -7.34 -5.35 -2.97
C SER A 67 -7.02 -6.75 -2.43
N LEU A 68 -7.39 -7.03 -1.18
CA LEU A 68 -7.21 -8.35 -0.58
C LEU A 68 -8.09 -9.42 -1.28
N ILE A 69 -9.35 -9.11 -1.58
CA ILE A 69 -10.24 -10.01 -2.32
C ILE A 69 -9.69 -10.27 -3.73
N ARG A 70 -9.24 -9.23 -4.41
CA ARG A 70 -8.65 -9.36 -5.75
C ARG A 70 -7.37 -10.18 -5.77
N LEU A 71 -6.59 -10.17 -4.69
CA LEU A 71 -5.37 -10.98 -4.55
C LEU A 71 -5.66 -12.47 -4.69
N PHE A 72 -6.80 -12.97 -4.17
CA PHE A 72 -7.19 -14.38 -4.27
C PHE A 72 -7.57 -14.78 -5.70
N ILE A 73 -8.01 -13.83 -6.54
CA ILE A 73 -8.37 -14.08 -7.93
C ILE A 73 -7.14 -13.85 -8.82
N ARG A 74 -6.59 -12.66 -8.80
CA ARG A 74 -5.40 -12.22 -9.53
C ARG A 74 -4.98 -10.85 -9.04
N ILE A 75 -3.68 -10.64 -8.82
CA ILE A 75 -3.15 -9.29 -8.59
C ILE A 75 -3.40 -8.47 -9.85
N ASP A 76 -4.20 -7.41 -9.74
CA ASP A 76 -4.50 -6.50 -10.83
C ASP A 76 -3.85 -5.13 -10.64
N LEU A 77 -3.72 -4.41 -11.75
CA LEU A 77 -3.14 -3.07 -11.76
C LEU A 77 -3.96 -2.09 -10.92
N ALA A 78 -5.28 -2.26 -10.89
CA ALA A 78 -6.18 -1.39 -10.12
C ALA A 78 -5.89 -1.46 -8.62
N SER A 79 -5.72 -2.67 -8.06
CA SER A 79 -5.34 -2.84 -6.64
C SER A 79 -4.00 -2.19 -6.30
N ILE A 80 -3.03 -2.27 -7.21
CA ILE A 80 -1.71 -1.65 -7.05
C ILE A 80 -1.85 -0.12 -7.04
N ILE A 81 -2.57 0.45 -8.01
CA ILE A 81 -2.79 1.89 -8.14
C ILE A 81 -3.55 2.44 -6.92
N ILE A 82 -4.63 1.77 -6.49
CA ILE A 82 -5.41 2.20 -5.33
C ILE A 82 -4.50 2.29 -4.09
N ASN A 83 -3.73 1.25 -3.79
CA ASN A 83 -2.85 1.28 -2.62
C ASN A 83 -1.72 2.30 -2.75
N ALA A 84 -1.15 2.48 -3.95
CA ALA A 84 -0.15 3.51 -4.19
C ALA A 84 -0.70 4.92 -3.91
N PHE A 85 -1.92 5.22 -4.37
CA PHE A 85 -2.59 6.49 -4.09
C PHE A 85 -2.88 6.69 -2.61
N LEU A 86 -3.38 5.67 -1.92
CA LEU A 86 -3.70 5.76 -0.50
C LEU A 86 -2.44 6.07 0.34
N TRP A 87 -1.35 5.37 0.10
CA TRP A 87 -0.10 5.60 0.84
C TRP A 87 0.60 6.90 0.42
N ALA A 88 0.51 7.30 -0.85
CA ALA A 88 1.00 8.61 -1.28
C ALA A 88 0.22 9.76 -0.61
N TYR A 89 -1.10 9.63 -0.47
CA TYR A 89 -1.92 10.61 0.23
C TYR A 89 -1.53 10.73 1.71
N VAL A 90 -1.30 9.60 2.40
CA VAL A 90 -0.77 9.59 3.78
C VAL A 90 0.57 10.33 3.86
N SER A 91 1.48 10.09 2.91
CA SER A 91 2.77 10.78 2.86
C SER A 91 2.61 12.30 2.72
N ILE A 92 1.73 12.74 1.80
CA ILE A 92 1.45 14.17 1.58
C ILE A 92 0.85 14.80 2.84
N ALA A 93 -0.12 14.13 3.48
CA ALA A 93 -0.74 14.63 4.69
C ALA A 93 0.28 14.79 5.84
N CYS A 94 1.21 13.84 5.98
CA CYS A 94 2.31 13.95 6.96
C CYS A 94 3.22 15.15 6.66
N VAL A 95 3.58 15.37 5.40
CA VAL A 95 4.40 16.53 5.00
C VAL A 95 3.68 17.84 5.30
N LEU A 96 2.40 17.95 4.93
CA LEU A 96 1.61 19.16 5.21
C LEU A 96 1.52 19.46 6.71
N HIS A 97 1.30 18.41 7.52
CA HIS A 97 1.28 18.56 8.97
C HIS A 97 2.63 19.03 9.55
N LEU A 98 3.74 18.48 9.03
CA LEU A 98 5.09 18.88 9.46
C LEU A 98 5.46 20.29 9.04
N MET A 99 4.85 20.82 7.97
CA MET A 99 5.04 22.19 7.49
C MET A 99 4.17 23.21 8.25
N ASP A 100 3.17 22.76 9.02
CA ASP A 100 2.30 23.65 9.81
C ASP A 100 3.05 24.18 11.03
N PRO A 101 3.34 25.50 11.11
CA PRO A 101 4.07 26.07 12.23
C PRO A 101 3.27 26.15 13.51
N VAL A 102 1.94 26.02 13.43
CA VAL A 102 1.02 26.23 14.55
C VAL A 102 0.78 24.91 15.30
N ASN A 103 0.72 23.80 14.60
CA ASN A 103 0.32 22.52 15.16
C ASN A 103 1.50 21.54 15.24
N LYS A 104 2.37 21.72 16.24
CA LYS A 104 3.51 20.82 16.49
C LYS A 104 3.14 19.55 17.24
N TYR A 105 1.89 19.42 17.68
CA TYR A 105 1.46 18.25 18.42
C TYR A 105 1.40 17.01 17.52
N GLY A 106 2.16 15.98 17.87
CA GLY A 106 2.22 14.74 17.07
C GLY A 106 3.25 14.77 15.93
N ALA A 107 4.13 15.78 15.84
CA ALA A 107 5.16 15.86 14.80
C ALA A 107 6.07 14.63 14.78
N GLU A 108 6.44 14.07 15.92
CA GLU A 108 7.25 12.84 16.01
C GLU A 108 6.56 11.65 15.34
N PHE A 109 5.27 11.49 15.59
CA PHE A 109 4.46 10.44 14.97
C PHE A 109 4.31 10.68 13.46
N ALA A 110 4.14 11.93 13.04
CA ALA A 110 4.06 12.28 11.63
C ALA A 110 5.37 11.94 10.88
N TRP A 111 6.54 12.14 11.48
CA TRP A 111 7.83 11.72 10.91
C TRP A 111 7.91 10.21 10.73
N ILE A 112 7.55 9.45 11.74
CA ILE A 112 7.57 7.98 11.68
C ILE A 112 6.64 7.48 10.58
N LEU A 113 5.42 8.01 10.53
CA LEU A 113 4.43 7.61 9.53
C LEU A 113 4.83 8.05 8.11
N LEU A 114 5.49 9.22 7.97
CA LEU A 114 6.02 9.68 6.69
C LEU A 114 7.09 8.71 6.16
N VAL A 115 8.06 8.35 6.98
CA VAL A 115 9.12 7.41 6.57
C VAL A 115 8.52 6.06 6.19
N LEU A 116 7.57 5.55 6.99
CA LEU A 116 6.89 4.29 6.71
C LEU A 116 6.11 4.34 5.39
N SER A 117 5.29 5.38 5.19
CA SER A 117 4.47 5.51 3.98
C SER A 117 5.31 5.70 2.71
N LEU A 118 6.41 6.46 2.77
CA LEU A 118 7.36 6.59 1.67
C LEU A 118 8.04 5.25 1.35
N ALA A 119 8.47 4.51 2.37
CA ALA A 119 9.06 3.18 2.18
C ALA A 119 8.08 2.22 1.52
N LEU A 120 6.78 2.27 1.90
CA LEU A 120 5.73 1.47 1.27
C LEU A 120 5.49 1.90 -0.19
N CYS A 121 5.45 3.20 -0.49
CA CYS A 121 5.34 3.69 -1.86
C CYS A 121 6.48 3.19 -2.76
N VAL A 122 7.73 3.31 -2.31
CA VAL A 122 8.91 2.80 -3.04
C VAL A 122 8.79 1.30 -3.26
N ARG A 123 8.38 0.56 -2.25
CA ARG A 123 8.24 -0.90 -2.32
C ARG A 123 7.11 -1.32 -3.26
N ILE A 124 5.99 -0.58 -3.29
CA ILE A 124 4.89 -0.81 -4.25
C ILE A 124 5.38 -0.62 -5.68
N ILE A 125 6.05 0.48 -5.96
CA ILE A 125 6.59 0.81 -7.30
C ILE A 125 7.59 -0.27 -7.74
N THR A 126 8.53 -0.64 -6.88
CA THR A 126 9.53 -1.65 -7.17
C THR A 126 8.90 -3.01 -7.49
N ASN A 127 7.93 -3.45 -6.68
CA ASN A 127 7.26 -4.72 -6.93
C ASN A 127 6.35 -4.69 -8.18
N ALA A 128 5.71 -3.55 -8.48
CA ALA A 128 4.94 -3.36 -9.71
C ALA A 128 5.84 -3.48 -10.95
N TYR A 129 7.01 -2.85 -10.92
CA TYR A 129 8.00 -2.93 -12.00
C TYR A 129 8.47 -4.37 -12.27
N TYR A 130 8.77 -5.13 -11.21
CA TYR A 130 9.14 -6.55 -11.35
C TYR A 130 8.01 -7.43 -11.89
N LEU A 131 6.75 -7.08 -11.59
CA LEU A 131 5.59 -7.77 -12.16
C LEU A 131 5.51 -7.59 -13.68
N ASP A 132 5.77 -6.39 -14.16
CA ASP A 132 5.71 -6.06 -15.60
C ASP A 132 6.83 -6.75 -16.38
N LEU A 133 8.06 -6.67 -15.91
CA LEU A 133 9.20 -7.38 -16.49
C LEU A 133 8.99 -8.90 -16.57
N SER A 134 8.32 -9.48 -15.58
CA SER A 134 8.05 -10.93 -15.59
C SER A 134 7.03 -11.33 -16.64
N LYS A 135 6.09 -10.46 -16.98
CA LYS A 135 5.12 -10.66 -18.07
C LYS A 135 5.76 -10.53 -19.45
N GLU A 136 6.60 -9.51 -19.64
CA GLU A 136 7.33 -9.35 -20.90
C GLU A 136 8.20 -10.56 -21.24
N LYS A 137 8.94 -11.07 -20.24
CA LYS A 137 9.77 -12.28 -20.43
C LYS A 137 8.95 -13.52 -20.78
N LYS A 138 7.74 -13.64 -20.26
CA LYS A 138 6.86 -14.76 -20.56
C LYS A 138 6.33 -14.66 -22.00
N ASN A 139 5.85 -13.48 -22.40
CA ASN A 139 5.34 -13.23 -23.74
C ASN A 139 6.45 -13.43 -24.80
N SER A 140 7.68 -12.97 -24.52
CA SER A 140 8.81 -13.15 -25.44
C SER A 140 9.21 -14.63 -25.62
N LYS A 141 9.05 -15.47 -24.58
CA LYS A 141 9.29 -16.90 -24.69
C LYS A 141 8.20 -17.60 -25.50
N GLU A 142 6.93 -17.26 -25.27
CA GLU A 142 5.80 -17.82 -26.03
C GLU A 142 5.93 -17.51 -27.54
N LEU A 143 6.33 -16.28 -27.89
CA LEU A 143 6.57 -15.88 -29.28
C LEU A 143 7.78 -16.59 -29.92
N LEU A 144 8.81 -16.93 -29.15
CA LEU A 144 9.96 -17.70 -29.64
C LEU A 144 9.62 -19.17 -29.88
N ASP A 145 8.77 -19.75 -29.03
CA ASP A 145 8.33 -21.13 -29.14
C ASP A 145 7.34 -21.31 -30.34
N GLU A 146 6.44 -20.31 -30.57
CA GLU A 146 5.52 -20.31 -31.72
C GLU A 146 6.23 -20.05 -33.09
N GLY A 147 7.39 -19.37 -33.08
CA GLY A 147 8.15 -19.09 -34.29
C GLY A 147 9.11 -20.22 -34.72
N MET A 148 9.18 -21.31 -33.95
CA MET A 148 10.01 -22.47 -34.22
C MET A 148 9.22 -23.69 -34.76
N GLU A 149 7.90 -23.60 -34.88
CA GLU A 149 7.03 -24.56 -35.58
C GLU A 149 6.77 -24.11 -37.03
#